data_b47d4f4dbb7a2ed4ccf9fa5bf01e66f0
#
_entry.id   b47d4f4dbb7a2ed4ccf9fa5bf01e66f0
#
_cell.length_a   1.000
_cell.length_b   1.000
_cell.length_c   1.000
_cell.angle_alpha   90.00
_cell.angle_beta   90.00
_cell.angle_gamma   90.00
#
_symmetry.space_group_name_H-M   'P 1'
#
loop_
_entity.id
_entity.type
_entity.pdbx_description
1 polymer ?
#
loop_
_entity_poly.entity_id
_entity_poly.type
_entity_poly.pdbx_seq_one_letter_code
_entity_poly.pdbx_strand_id
1 'polypeptide(L)'
;LASGQNPGPLSSMIKLRGTEVMQQVQEFAVEAVGWYSMPFPEQRSWNSNVEPIGPEGADVLAPRYFNGRKMTIYGGSSEVQRGIMSKVMLGL
;
A
#
# COMPACT_ATOMS: atom_id res chain seq x y z
N LEU A 1 8.55 10.17 -19.11
CA LEU A 1 10.02 9.98 -19.25
C LEU A 1 10.41 9.40 -20.61
N ALA A 2 9.57 8.53 -21.17
CA ALA A 2 9.86 7.94 -22.48
C ALA A 2 9.95 8.99 -23.60
N SER A 3 9.28 10.12 -23.42
CA SER A 3 9.32 11.25 -24.35
C SER A 3 10.48 12.22 -24.09
N GLY A 4 11.30 11.97 -23.09
CA GLY A 4 12.38 12.85 -22.67
C GLY A 4 11.94 14.08 -21.91
N GLN A 5 10.65 14.20 -21.59
CA GLN A 5 10.12 15.32 -20.81
C GLN A 5 10.17 15.00 -19.32
N ASN A 6 10.50 16.02 -18.53
CA ASN A 6 10.47 15.89 -17.08
C ASN A 6 9.00 16.00 -16.62
N PRO A 7 8.44 15.00 -15.93
CA PRO A 7 7.06 15.06 -15.46
C PRO A 7 6.84 16.11 -14.35
N GLY A 8 7.90 16.70 -13.78
CA GLY A 8 7.78 17.70 -12.73
C GLY A 8 7.10 17.17 -11.48
N PRO A 9 6.12 17.92 -10.92
CA PRO A 9 5.43 17.48 -9.70
C PRO A 9 4.45 16.35 -9.91
N LEU A 10 4.16 15.95 -11.14
CA LEU A 10 3.17 14.93 -11.44
C LEU A 10 3.55 13.57 -10.85
N SER A 11 4.85 13.24 -10.87
CA SER A 11 5.31 11.98 -10.28
C SER A 11 5.07 11.91 -8.77
N SER A 12 5.22 13.04 -8.07
CA SER A 12 4.90 13.14 -6.65
C SER A 12 3.41 12.95 -6.39
N MET A 13 2.55 13.55 -7.23
CA MET A 13 1.10 13.37 -7.14
C MET A 13 0.70 11.91 -7.34
N ILE A 14 1.28 11.26 -8.35
CA ILE A 14 1.01 9.86 -8.63
C ILE A 14 1.43 8.98 -7.46
N LYS A 15 2.59 9.21 -6.90
CA LYS A 15 3.08 8.46 -5.74
C LYS A 15 2.14 8.61 -4.54
N LEU A 16 1.71 9.83 -4.23
CA LEU A 16 0.80 10.09 -3.12
C LEU A 16 -0.56 9.42 -3.32
N ARG A 17 -1.19 9.64 -4.46
CA ARG A 17 -2.53 9.10 -4.72
C ARG A 17 -2.50 7.59 -4.88
N GLY A 18 -1.48 7.06 -5.54
CA GLY A 18 -1.33 5.61 -5.70
C GLY A 18 -1.17 4.91 -4.36
N THR A 19 -0.36 5.48 -3.46
CA THR A 19 -0.17 4.95 -2.10
C THR A 19 -1.47 4.98 -1.31
N GLU A 20 -2.19 6.09 -1.33
CA GLU A 20 -3.46 6.24 -0.62
C GLU A 20 -4.49 5.24 -1.12
N VAL A 21 -4.64 5.11 -2.44
CA VAL A 21 -5.60 4.19 -3.04
C VAL A 21 -5.26 2.74 -2.69
N MET A 22 -3.97 2.37 -2.77
CA MET A 22 -3.56 1.01 -2.46
C MET A 22 -3.84 0.67 -0.99
N GLN A 23 -3.58 1.59 -0.07
CA GLN A 23 -3.87 1.37 1.35
C GLN A 23 -5.36 1.26 1.60
N GLN A 24 -6.19 2.04 0.91
CA GLN A 24 -7.65 1.92 1.01
C GLN A 24 -8.14 0.58 0.49
N VAL A 25 -7.60 0.10 -0.61
CA VAL A 25 -7.95 -1.22 -1.15
C VAL A 25 -7.62 -2.33 -0.14
N GLN A 26 -6.44 -2.25 0.49
CA GLN A 26 -6.02 -3.22 1.49
C GLN A 26 -6.93 -3.18 2.72
N GLU A 27 -7.32 -1.99 3.15
CA GLU A 27 -8.22 -1.80 4.28
C GLU A 27 -9.60 -2.38 3.98
N PHE A 28 -10.15 -2.12 2.81
CA PHE A 28 -11.44 -2.69 2.40
C PHE A 28 -11.37 -4.21 2.29
N ALA A 29 -10.26 -4.76 1.83
CA ALA A 29 -10.09 -6.21 1.77
C ALA A 29 -10.15 -6.85 3.16
N VAL A 30 -9.48 -6.24 4.14
CA VAL A 30 -9.52 -6.70 5.54
C VAL A 30 -10.95 -6.61 6.10
N GLU A 31 -11.63 -5.51 5.86
CA GLU A 31 -13.01 -5.32 6.31
C GLU A 31 -13.97 -6.32 5.67
N ALA A 32 -13.77 -6.63 4.39
CA ALA A 32 -14.63 -7.54 3.64
C ALA A 32 -14.62 -8.95 4.22
N VAL A 33 -13.46 -9.42 4.71
CA VAL A 33 -13.36 -10.75 5.30
C VAL A 33 -13.62 -10.77 6.80
N GLY A 34 -13.67 -9.59 7.44
CA GLY A 34 -14.01 -9.44 8.85
C GLY A 34 -13.14 -10.30 9.77
N TRP A 35 -13.79 -11.15 10.57
CA TRP A 35 -13.09 -11.97 11.55
C TRP A 35 -12.04 -12.91 10.96
N TYR A 36 -12.14 -13.29 9.69
CA TYR A 36 -11.17 -14.16 9.05
C TYR A 36 -9.81 -13.49 8.82
N SER A 37 -9.71 -12.17 9.01
CA SER A 37 -8.43 -11.47 8.96
C SER A 37 -7.67 -11.49 10.29
N MET A 38 -8.33 -11.91 11.39
CA MET A 38 -7.75 -11.87 12.73
C MET A 38 -6.71 -12.97 13.00
N PRO A 39 -6.89 -14.23 12.55
CA PRO A 39 -5.93 -15.26 12.86
C PRO A 39 -4.55 -14.96 12.30
N PHE A 40 -3.51 -15.22 13.10
CA PHE A 40 -2.12 -15.10 12.66
C PHE A 40 -1.62 -16.50 12.32
N PRO A 41 -1.34 -16.79 11.02
CA PRO A 41 -0.97 -18.14 10.59
C PRO A 41 0.51 -18.45 10.85
N GLU A 42 0.87 -18.69 12.11
CA GLU A 42 2.26 -18.89 12.52
C GLU A 42 2.95 -20.05 11.81
N GLN A 43 2.19 -21.10 11.49
CA GLN A 43 2.74 -22.30 10.88
C GLN A 43 2.66 -22.30 9.36
N ARG A 44 2.20 -21.21 8.79
CA ARG A 44 2.06 -21.11 7.34
C ARG A 44 3.41 -20.87 6.69
N SER A 45 3.76 -21.71 5.72
CA SER A 45 4.94 -21.53 4.88
C SER A 45 4.53 -21.74 3.42
N TRP A 46 5.45 -21.47 2.50
CA TRP A 46 5.21 -21.66 1.07
C TRP A 46 4.75 -23.08 0.70
N ASN A 47 5.20 -24.08 1.46
CA ASN A 47 4.90 -25.49 1.21
C ASN A 47 3.99 -26.08 2.28
N SER A 48 3.28 -25.24 3.03
CA SER A 48 2.39 -25.71 4.09
C SER A 48 1.14 -26.36 3.50
N ASN A 49 0.79 -27.52 4.04
CA ASN A 49 -0.47 -28.21 3.74
C ASN A 49 -1.58 -27.84 4.75
N VAL A 50 -1.30 -26.91 5.65
CA VAL A 50 -2.30 -26.44 6.61
C VAL A 50 -3.35 -25.64 5.88
N GLU A 51 -4.60 -26.07 6.01
CA GLU A 51 -5.72 -25.39 5.38
C GLU A 51 -5.97 -24.04 6.06
N PRO A 52 -6.05 -22.93 5.29
CA PRO A 52 -6.31 -21.64 5.87
C PRO A 52 -7.72 -21.54 6.45
N ILE A 53 -7.87 -20.73 7.48
CA ILE A 53 -9.15 -20.45 8.10
C ILE A 53 -9.90 -19.43 7.24
N GLY A 54 -11.15 -19.73 6.90
CA GLY A 54 -12.01 -18.83 6.14
C GLY A 54 -11.85 -18.95 4.63
N PRO A 55 -12.34 -17.94 3.87
CA PRO A 55 -12.27 -17.95 2.42
C PRO A 55 -10.84 -18.03 1.89
N GLU A 56 -10.70 -18.58 0.69
CA GLU A 56 -9.39 -18.64 0.03
C GLU A 56 -8.77 -17.25 -0.09
N GLY A 57 -7.52 -17.12 0.33
CA GLY A 57 -6.79 -15.85 0.28
C GLY A 57 -7.02 -14.91 1.45
N ALA A 58 -7.99 -15.20 2.34
CA ALA A 58 -8.28 -14.32 3.47
C ALA A 58 -7.09 -14.21 4.45
N ASP A 59 -6.32 -15.27 4.57
CA ASP A 59 -5.20 -15.35 5.51
C ASP A 59 -4.03 -14.42 5.18
N VAL A 60 -3.93 -13.90 3.96
CA VAL A 60 -2.86 -12.99 3.56
C VAL A 60 -3.27 -11.52 3.60
N LEU A 61 -4.54 -11.21 3.83
CA LEU A 61 -5.05 -9.83 3.74
C LEU A 61 -4.53 -8.94 4.87
N ALA A 62 -4.58 -9.41 6.12
CA ALA A 62 -4.07 -8.62 7.23
C ALA A 62 -2.55 -8.42 7.15
N PRO A 63 -1.73 -9.44 6.87
CA PRO A 63 -0.30 -9.22 6.64
C PRO A 63 0.00 -8.22 5.54
N ARG A 64 -0.74 -8.25 4.43
CA ARG A 64 -0.58 -7.27 3.35
C ARG A 64 -0.96 -5.87 3.80
N TYR A 65 -2.03 -5.74 4.57
CA TYR A 65 -2.46 -4.45 5.11
C TYR A 65 -1.37 -3.83 5.98
N PHE A 66 -0.86 -4.59 6.94
CA PHE A 66 0.18 -4.09 7.85
C PHE A 66 1.49 -3.79 7.12
N ASN A 67 1.93 -4.69 6.24
CA ASN A 67 3.16 -4.47 5.48
C ASN A 67 3.03 -3.29 4.51
N GLY A 68 1.85 -3.07 3.97
CA GLY A 68 1.60 -1.98 3.03
C GLY A 68 1.64 -0.59 3.64
N ARG A 69 1.60 -0.46 4.98
CA ARG A 69 1.68 0.86 5.63
C ARG A 69 2.99 1.59 5.33
N LYS A 70 4.04 0.85 5.06
CA LYS A 70 5.35 1.43 4.71
C LYS A 70 5.35 2.20 3.39
N MET A 71 4.34 2.04 2.55
CA MET A 71 4.26 2.73 1.26
C MET A 71 4.22 4.25 1.41
N THR A 72 3.76 4.77 2.56
CA THR A 72 3.74 6.21 2.81
C THR A 72 5.09 6.75 3.25
N ILE A 73 6.08 5.89 3.44
CA ILE A 73 7.41 6.25 3.96
C ILE A 73 8.48 6.04 2.89
N TYR A 74 8.51 4.88 2.25
CA TYR A 74 9.57 4.57 1.29
C TYR A 74 9.41 5.33 -0.03
N GLY A 75 10.50 5.52 -0.75
CA GLY A 75 10.49 6.25 -2.02
C GLY A 75 10.11 7.72 -1.86
N GLY A 76 10.37 8.28 -0.69
CA GLY A 76 9.95 9.61 -0.30
C GLY A 76 8.64 9.55 0.50
N SER A 77 8.69 10.02 1.75
CA SER A 77 7.49 10.04 2.60
C SER A 77 6.40 10.92 1.99
N SER A 78 5.15 10.71 2.42
CA SER A 78 4.05 11.53 1.97
C SER A 78 4.27 13.01 2.28
N GLU A 79 4.85 13.33 3.42
CA GLU A 79 5.19 14.69 3.81
C GLU A 79 6.24 15.30 2.88
N VAL A 80 7.28 14.53 2.54
CA VAL A 80 8.33 14.98 1.60
C VAL A 80 7.73 15.18 0.21
N GLN A 81 6.89 14.29 -0.28
CA GLN A 81 6.27 14.41 -1.59
C GLN A 81 5.36 15.63 -1.67
N ARG A 82 4.58 15.90 -0.62
CA ARG A 82 3.76 17.12 -0.56
C ARG A 82 4.61 18.38 -0.54
N GLY A 83 5.73 18.35 0.17
CA GLY A 83 6.68 19.45 0.17
C GLY A 83 7.26 19.74 -1.20
N ILE A 84 7.62 18.69 -1.95
CA ILE A 84 8.11 18.82 -3.33
C ILE A 84 7.05 19.47 -4.21
N MET A 85 5.81 19.02 -4.11
CA MET A 85 4.69 19.57 -4.88
C MET A 85 4.48 21.05 -4.57
N SER A 86 4.45 21.40 -3.30
CA SER A 86 4.28 22.80 -2.88
C SER A 86 5.38 23.68 -3.42
N LYS A 87 6.63 23.22 -3.33
CA LYS A 87 7.78 23.96 -3.78
C LYS A 87 7.79 24.19 -5.29
N VAL A 88 7.47 23.15 -6.06
CA VAL A 88 7.54 23.19 -7.52
C VAL A 88 6.32 23.88 -8.12
N MET A 89 5.12 23.57 -7.62
CA MET A 89 3.89 24.09 -8.20
C MET A 89 3.52 25.49 -7.70
N LEU A 90 3.77 25.75 -6.42
CA LEU A 90 3.36 27.00 -5.78
C LEU A 90 4.50 27.97 -5.56
N GLY A 91 5.73 27.57 -5.84
CA GLY A 91 6.89 28.41 -5.65
C GLY A 91 7.27 28.65 -4.19
N LEU A 92 6.78 27.80 -3.32
CA LEU A 92 7.09 27.88 -1.90
C LEU A 92 8.36 27.11 -1.57
#